data_55da8477f1802e8a1d2862b411e88e63
#
_entry.id   55da8477f1802e8a1d2862b411e88e63
#
_cell.length_a   1.000
_cell.length_b   1.000
_cell.length_c   1.000
_cell.angle_alpha   90.00
_cell.angle_beta   90.00
_cell.angle_gamma   90.00
#
_symmetry.space_group_name_H-M   'P 1'
#
loop_
_entity.id
_entity.type
_entity.pdbx_description
1 polymer ?
#
loop_
_entity_poly.entity_id
_entity_poly.type
_entity_poly.pdbx_seq_one_letter_code
_entity_poly.pdbx_strand_id
1 'polypeptide(L)'
;MKENYYKTGDLWLASFLITHGSKLIKFEDDPMKSDRIIFCLKDGQNILNEMADEYYRGATVPAINFKDITLNLKHQVYKRNKAKNEGEPKYDHRKYQNKRFSTIHR
;
A
#
# COMPACT_ATOMS: atom_id res chain seq x y z
N MET A 1 13.21 5.21 -24.14
CA MET A 1 12.92 6.02 -23.17
C MET A 1 12.87 5.41 -21.89
N LYS A 2 13.40 6.02 -20.84
CA LYS A 2 13.37 5.47 -19.55
C LYS A 2 12.11 5.80 -18.89
N GLU A 3 11.55 4.88 -18.17
CA GLU A 3 10.38 5.14 -17.39
C GLU A 3 10.79 5.62 -16.03
N ASN A 4 10.07 6.57 -15.49
CA ASN A 4 10.32 7.07 -14.17
C ASN A 4 9.43 6.39 -13.16
N TYR A 5 9.99 6.13 -12.00
CA TYR A 5 9.25 5.51 -10.93
C TYR A 5 9.42 6.30 -9.66
N TYR A 6 8.42 6.25 -8.80
CA TYR A 6 8.49 6.87 -7.50
C TYR A 6 8.32 5.77 -6.47
N LYS A 7 9.19 5.71 -5.48
CA LYS A 7 9.15 4.65 -4.49
C LYS A 7 8.90 5.21 -3.11
N THR A 8 8.04 4.57 -2.36
CA THR A 8 7.73 5.02 -1.02
C THR A 8 7.36 3.82 -0.16
N GLY A 9 7.69 3.89 1.11
CA GLY A 9 7.26 2.89 2.07
C GLY A 9 6.00 3.28 2.81
N ASP A 10 5.44 4.45 2.48
CA ASP A 10 4.30 4.98 3.19
C ASP A 10 3.01 4.52 2.50
N LEU A 11 2.29 3.62 3.15
CA LEU A 11 1.05 3.10 2.58
C LEU A 11 0.04 4.20 2.29
N TRP A 12 -0.07 5.16 3.18
CA TRP A 12 -1.06 6.21 3.01
C TRP A 12 -0.71 7.12 1.83
N LEU A 13 0.58 7.42 1.68
CA LEU A 13 1.01 8.21 0.55
C LEU A 13 0.80 7.45 -0.75
N ALA A 14 1.14 6.16 -0.77
CA ALA A 14 0.93 5.37 -1.98
C ALA A 14 -0.55 5.37 -2.36
N SER A 15 -1.42 5.24 -1.37
CA SER A 15 -2.86 5.26 -1.62
C SER A 15 -3.30 6.60 -2.20
N PHE A 16 -2.74 7.69 -1.67
CA PHE A 16 -3.05 9.02 -2.16
C PHE A 16 -2.64 9.17 -3.63
N LEU A 17 -1.45 8.73 -3.95
CA LEU A 17 -0.95 8.88 -5.32
C LEU A 17 -1.77 8.04 -6.30
N ILE A 18 -2.15 6.84 -5.89
CA ILE A 18 -2.97 5.99 -6.74
C ILE A 18 -4.36 6.57 -6.90
N THR A 19 -4.91 7.17 -5.86
CA THR A 19 -6.21 7.81 -5.94
C THR A 19 -6.18 8.91 -7.01
N HIS A 20 -5.04 9.53 -7.20
CA HIS A 20 -4.91 10.59 -8.18
C HIS A 20 -4.34 10.10 -9.53
N GLY A 21 -4.41 8.81 -9.76
CA GLY A 21 -4.15 8.30 -11.11
C GLY A 21 -2.85 7.55 -11.31
N SER A 22 -2.00 7.48 -10.31
CA SER A 22 -0.76 6.76 -10.48
C SER A 22 -1.03 5.26 -10.45
N LYS A 23 -0.12 4.48 -10.98
CA LYS A 23 -0.27 3.03 -11.01
C LYS A 23 0.82 2.36 -10.22
N LEU A 24 0.42 1.36 -9.44
CA LEU A 24 1.37 0.54 -8.72
C LEU A 24 1.99 -0.44 -9.72
N ILE A 25 3.30 -0.45 -9.80
CA ILE A 25 4.00 -1.35 -10.71
C ILE A 25 4.43 -2.61 -9.99
N LYS A 26 4.98 -2.48 -8.80
CA LYS A 26 5.42 -3.64 -8.06
C LYS A 26 5.72 -3.27 -6.63
N PHE A 27 5.93 -4.31 -5.81
CA PHE A 27 6.40 -4.13 -4.45
C PHE A 27 7.87 -4.52 -4.42
N GLU A 28 8.62 -3.90 -3.53
CA GLU A 28 10.01 -4.26 -3.32
C GLU A 28 10.24 -4.39 -1.84
N ASP A 29 11.27 -5.13 -1.47
CA ASP A 29 11.65 -5.23 -0.07
C ASP A 29 12.56 -4.07 0.26
N ASP A 30 12.41 -3.55 1.47
CA ASP A 30 13.29 -2.49 1.93
C ASP A 30 14.62 -3.11 2.31
N PRO A 31 15.72 -2.73 1.70
CA PRO A 31 17.01 -3.34 2.03
C PRO A 31 17.44 -3.07 3.46
N MET A 32 16.89 -2.05 4.08
CA MET A 32 17.30 -1.73 5.44
C MET A 32 16.42 -2.39 6.47
N LYS A 33 15.21 -2.73 6.13
CA LYS A 33 14.28 -3.37 7.06
C LYS A 33 13.56 -4.48 6.39
N SER A 34 13.78 -5.69 6.85
CA SER A 34 13.26 -6.86 6.15
C SER A 34 11.75 -6.96 6.18
N ASP A 35 11.09 -6.31 7.12
CA ASP A 35 9.65 -6.40 7.19
C ASP A 35 8.94 -5.22 6.56
N ARG A 36 9.67 -4.35 5.90
CA ARG A 36 9.08 -3.19 5.31
C ARG A 36 8.91 -3.36 3.82
N ILE A 37 7.80 -2.88 3.30
CA ILE A 37 7.49 -2.98 1.88
C ILE A 37 7.66 -1.61 1.25
N ILE A 38 8.24 -1.60 0.07
CA ILE A 38 8.36 -0.37 -0.71
C ILE A 38 7.39 -0.48 -1.88
N PHE A 39 6.56 0.54 -2.05
CA PHE A 39 5.62 0.61 -3.16
C PHE A 39 6.30 1.35 -4.32
N CYS A 40 6.35 0.71 -5.47
CA CYS A 40 6.97 1.31 -6.65
C CYS A 40 5.87 1.75 -7.59
N LEU A 41 5.74 3.05 -7.80
CA LEU A 41 4.66 3.61 -8.59
C LEU A 41 5.19 4.22 -9.88
N LYS A 42 4.38 4.15 -10.92
CA LYS A 42 4.78 4.73 -12.18
C LYS A 42 4.65 6.24 -12.13
N ASP A 43 5.67 6.94 -12.61
CA ASP A 43 5.71 8.38 -12.57
C ASP A 43 6.05 8.92 -13.95
N GLY A 44 5.17 8.66 -14.91
CA GLY A 44 5.45 9.01 -16.29
C GLY A 44 5.66 10.49 -16.53
N GLN A 45 5.04 11.34 -15.72
CA GLN A 45 5.18 12.76 -15.89
C GLN A 45 6.15 13.37 -14.90
N ASN A 46 6.74 12.54 -14.08
CA ASN A 46 7.75 12.99 -13.12
C ASN A 46 7.19 14.05 -12.18
N ILE A 47 5.98 13.83 -11.70
CA ILE A 47 5.32 14.78 -10.82
C ILE A 47 4.98 14.21 -9.45
N LEU A 48 5.26 12.94 -9.21
CA LEU A 48 4.80 12.34 -7.96
C LEU A 48 5.51 12.91 -6.74
N ASN A 49 6.72 13.40 -6.93
CA ASN A 49 7.42 13.99 -5.82
C ASN A 49 6.69 15.26 -5.35
N GLU A 50 6.20 16.04 -6.28
CA GLU A 50 5.45 17.24 -5.93
C GLU A 50 4.13 16.87 -5.31
N MET A 51 3.48 15.82 -5.81
CA MET A 51 2.22 15.39 -5.24
C MET A 51 2.41 14.88 -3.83
N ALA A 52 3.54 14.23 -3.56
CA ALA A 52 3.83 13.77 -2.21
C ALA A 52 3.96 14.97 -1.26
N ASP A 53 4.57 16.03 -1.73
CA ASP A 53 4.68 17.22 -0.92
C ASP A 53 3.30 17.79 -0.60
N GLU A 54 2.40 17.76 -1.56
CA GLU A 54 1.06 18.24 -1.33
C GLU A 54 0.33 17.37 -0.33
N TYR A 55 0.54 16.07 -0.42
CA TYR A 55 -0.08 15.16 0.51
C TYR A 55 0.35 15.50 1.95
N TYR A 56 1.65 15.69 2.14
CA TYR A 56 2.14 15.97 3.48
C TYR A 56 1.73 17.35 3.98
N ARG A 57 1.28 18.20 3.08
CA ARG A 57 0.77 19.49 3.49
C ARG A 57 -0.73 19.46 3.74
N GLY A 58 -1.36 18.32 3.65
CA GLY A 58 -2.76 18.21 3.99
C GLY A 58 -3.73 18.21 2.83
N ALA A 59 -3.32 17.70 1.69
CA ALA A 59 -4.22 17.63 0.55
C ALA A 59 -5.41 16.72 0.85
N THR A 60 -6.51 16.95 0.14
CA THR A 60 -7.71 16.16 0.35
C THR A 60 -7.83 15.08 -0.70
N VAL A 61 -8.65 14.07 -0.42
CA VAL A 61 -8.93 12.99 -1.36
C VAL A 61 -10.38 12.61 -1.27
N PRO A 62 -10.95 12.01 -2.32
CA PRO A 62 -12.27 11.44 -2.22
C PRO A 62 -12.23 10.27 -1.24
N ALA A 63 -12.95 10.38 -0.16
CA ALA A 63 -12.81 9.45 0.96
C ALA A 63 -13.06 7.99 0.57
N ILE A 64 -14.09 7.75 -0.21
CA ILE A 64 -14.42 6.37 -0.54
C ILE A 64 -13.38 5.76 -1.45
N ASN A 65 -12.92 6.50 -2.44
CA ASN A 65 -11.89 5.99 -3.34
C ASN A 65 -10.60 5.74 -2.59
N PHE A 66 -10.22 6.65 -1.71
CA PHE A 66 -9.01 6.51 -0.95
C PHE A 66 -9.09 5.28 -0.04
N LYS A 67 -10.23 5.08 0.59
CA LYS A 67 -10.43 3.95 1.46
C LYS A 67 -10.31 2.64 0.69
N ASP A 68 -10.97 2.55 -0.46
CA ASP A 68 -10.94 1.32 -1.24
C ASP A 68 -9.55 1.00 -1.72
N ILE A 69 -8.82 2.00 -2.17
CA ILE A 69 -7.47 1.79 -2.65
C ILE A 69 -6.57 1.36 -1.50
N THR A 70 -6.71 1.99 -0.34
CA THR A 70 -5.89 1.64 0.80
C THR A 70 -6.14 0.19 1.23
N LEU A 71 -7.40 -0.22 1.27
CA LEU A 71 -7.73 -1.59 1.65
C LEU A 71 -7.18 -2.58 0.63
N ASN A 72 -7.26 -2.23 -0.63
CA ASN A 72 -6.73 -3.08 -1.67
C ASN A 72 -5.22 -3.25 -1.53
N LEU A 73 -4.50 -2.16 -1.26
CA LEU A 73 -3.06 -2.25 -1.08
C LEU A 73 -2.72 -3.07 0.15
N LYS A 74 -3.45 -2.90 1.23
CA LYS A 74 -3.19 -3.69 2.43
C LYS A 74 -3.38 -5.17 2.14
N HIS A 75 -4.40 -5.49 1.38
CA HIS A 75 -4.68 -6.88 1.04
C HIS A 75 -3.54 -7.45 0.19
N GLN A 76 -3.04 -6.68 -0.76
CA GLN A 76 -1.95 -7.16 -1.59
C GLN A 76 -0.67 -7.34 -0.78
N VAL A 77 -0.39 -6.45 0.14
CA VAL A 77 0.77 -6.59 1.01
C VAL A 77 0.64 -7.84 1.87
N TYR A 78 -0.55 -8.07 2.39
CA TYR A 78 -0.80 -9.24 3.20
C TYR A 78 -0.54 -10.52 2.41
N LYS A 79 -1.03 -10.57 1.19
CA LYS A 79 -0.83 -11.76 0.37
C LYS A 79 0.64 -11.97 0.05
N ARG A 80 1.36 -10.91 -0.21
CA ARG A 80 2.77 -11.01 -0.51
C ARG A 80 3.52 -11.55 0.70
N ASN A 81 3.22 -11.04 1.88
CA ASN A 81 3.91 -11.47 3.08
C ASN A 81 3.56 -12.92 3.41
N LYS A 82 2.34 -13.32 3.15
CA LYS A 82 1.94 -14.69 3.40
C LYS A 82 2.72 -15.62 2.48
N ALA A 83 2.90 -15.25 1.24
CA ALA A 83 3.64 -16.09 0.31
C ALA A 83 5.09 -16.20 0.73
N LYS A 84 5.66 -15.11 1.24
CA LYS A 84 7.05 -15.15 1.66
C LYS A 84 7.22 -16.06 2.86
N ASN A 85 6.23 -16.15 3.71
CA ASN A 85 6.32 -16.97 4.89
C ASN A 85 5.69 -18.32 4.70
N GLU A 86 5.53 -18.72 3.47
CA GLU A 86 4.94 -19.99 3.19
C GLU A 86 5.70 -21.06 3.84
N GLY A 87 5.07 -22.02 4.39
CA GLY A 87 5.74 -23.08 5.07
C GLY A 87 5.78 -22.89 6.56
N GLU A 88 5.58 -21.70 7.05
CA GLU A 88 5.55 -21.54 8.45
C GLU A 88 4.23 -21.92 8.96
N PRO A 89 4.19 -22.52 10.09
CA PRO A 89 2.93 -22.89 10.66
C PRO A 89 2.26 -21.63 10.98
N LYS A 90 1.13 -21.53 10.78
CA LYS A 90 0.61 -20.44 10.88
C LYS A 90 -0.27 -20.24 11.79
N TYR A 91 -0.48 -19.17 12.25
CA TYR A 91 -1.41 -18.97 13.15
C TYR A 91 -2.67 -18.90 12.44
N ASP A 92 -3.71 -18.87 13.18
CA ASP A 92 -5.01 -19.05 12.64
C ASP A 92 -5.59 -17.76 12.17
N HIS A 93 -5.51 -17.50 10.92
CA HIS A 93 -6.04 -16.33 10.34
C HIS A 93 -7.53 -16.21 10.49
N ARG A 94 -8.20 -17.34 10.48
CA ARG A 94 -9.63 -17.31 10.59
C ARG A 94 -10.06 -16.78 11.93
N LYS A 95 -9.39 -17.22 12.97
CA LYS A 95 -9.71 -16.80 14.29
C LYS A 95 -9.54 -15.31 14.38
N TYR A 96 -8.48 -14.80 13.82
CA TYR A 96 -8.21 -13.42 13.84
C TYR A 96 -9.29 -12.64 13.12
N GLN A 97 -9.71 -13.09 12.00
CA GLN A 97 -10.74 -12.44 11.23
C GLN A 97 -12.07 -12.46 11.94
N ASN A 98 -12.37 -13.56 12.57
CA ASN A 98 -13.61 -13.65 13.31
C ASN A 98 -13.69 -12.65 14.42
N LYS A 99 -12.59 -12.43 15.09
CA LYS A 99 -12.56 -11.47 16.09
C LYS A 99 -12.88 -10.13 15.56
N ARG A 100 -12.35 -9.80 14.43
CA ARG A 100 -12.60 -8.55 13.83
C ARG A 100 -14.03 -8.36 13.47
N PHE A 101 -14.64 -9.35 12.92
CA PHE A 101 -16.00 -9.25 12.53
C PHE A 101 -16.89 -9.08 13.72
N SER A 102 -16.62 -9.77 14.76
CA SER A 102 -17.42 -9.65 15.92
C SER A 102 -17.40 -8.26 16.45
N THR A 103 -16.30 -7.61 16.34
CA THR A 103 -16.19 -6.30 16.83
C THR A 103 -16.99 -5.33 16.01
N ILE A 104 -17.04 -5.56 14.77
CA ILE A 104 -17.70 -4.70 13.90
C ILE A 104 -19.12 -4.69 14.04
N HIS A 105 -19.57 -5.80 14.38
CA HIS A 105 -20.85 -5.92 14.33
C HIS A 105 -21.51 -5.29 15.19
N ARG A 106 -21.37 -4.98 15.73
CA ARG A 106 -22.04 -4.46 16.53
C ARG A 106 -22.64 -3.84 16.34
#